data_509c660be74a11ce3a3868f42968a809
#
_entry.id   509c660be74a11ce3a3868f42968a809
#
_cell.length_a   1.000
_cell.length_b   1.000
_cell.length_c   1.000
_cell.angle_alpha   90.00
_cell.angle_beta   90.00
_cell.angle_gamma   90.00
#
_symmetry.space_group_name_H-M   'P 1'
#
loop_
_entity.id
_entity.type
_entity.pdbx_description
1 polymer ?
#
loop_
_entity_poly.entity_id
_entity_poly.type
_entity_poly.pdbx_seq_one_letter_code
_entity_poly.pdbx_strand_id
1 'polypeptide(L)'
;MSKEKKRKNGIKESGKRSRNQKKKLKGVLTACIVILVLLVIGLIAYEIVVNTKTMGGNITVNGANVSRLTPEKASETLSSAFESKQLTYVENGNTVYTVTLGNLGYSLDQADLLSQLEQIMEEHQQNWKLFRGRENDVVTLNVQRDDQKFSDALTEGNFSGSGERVASQSASIQYDSQQDTYVGSAWKPDR
;
A
#
# COMPACT_ATOMS: atom_id res chain seq x y z
N MET A 1 -29.71 -79.29 22.96
CA MET A 1 -29.41 -78.77 21.60
C MET A 1 -29.73 -77.28 21.35
N SER A 2 -30.45 -76.55 22.23
CA SER A 2 -30.92 -75.17 21.95
C SER A 2 -29.92 -74.04 22.25
N LYS A 3 -29.03 -74.16 23.26
CA LYS A 3 -28.11 -73.10 23.69
C LYS A 3 -26.92 -72.83 22.75
N GLU A 4 -26.48 -73.83 22.04
CA GLU A 4 -25.31 -73.72 21.12
C GLU A 4 -25.70 -73.00 19.82
N LYS A 5 -26.91 -73.16 19.32
CA LYS A 5 -27.42 -72.49 18.10
C LYS A 5 -27.59 -70.98 18.30
N LYS A 6 -27.99 -70.54 19.53
CA LYS A 6 -28.10 -69.10 19.86
C LYS A 6 -26.73 -68.40 19.97
N ARG A 7 -25.68 -69.07 20.48
CA ARG A 7 -24.32 -68.52 20.54
C ARG A 7 -23.68 -68.36 19.16
N LYS A 8 -23.85 -69.32 18.25
CA LYS A 8 -23.33 -69.21 16.86
C LYS A 8 -24.01 -68.13 16.05
N ASN A 9 -25.29 -67.87 16.25
CA ASN A 9 -26.01 -66.76 15.58
C ASN A 9 -25.57 -65.38 16.12
N GLY A 10 -25.36 -65.22 17.39
CA GLY A 10 -24.89 -63.94 18.01
C GLY A 10 -23.49 -63.54 17.52
N ILE A 11 -22.59 -64.54 17.33
CA ILE A 11 -21.22 -64.28 16.85
C ILE A 11 -21.25 -63.89 15.34
N LYS A 12 -22.11 -64.48 14.54
CA LYS A 12 -22.28 -64.12 13.11
C LYS A 12 -22.87 -62.71 12.92
N GLU A 13 -23.81 -62.30 13.76
CA GLU A 13 -24.40 -60.95 13.70
C GLU A 13 -23.44 -59.85 14.16
N SER A 14 -22.63 -60.09 15.20
CA SER A 14 -21.61 -59.13 15.65
C SER A 14 -20.51 -58.92 14.61
N GLY A 15 -20.09 -60.00 13.91
CA GLY A 15 -19.12 -59.91 12.82
C GLY A 15 -19.66 -59.16 11.59
N LYS A 16 -20.96 -59.29 11.28
CA LYS A 16 -21.62 -58.54 10.20
C LYS A 16 -21.74 -57.02 10.50
N ARG A 17 -22.09 -56.68 11.74
CA ARG A 17 -22.17 -55.28 12.20
C ARG A 17 -20.80 -54.60 12.15
N SER A 18 -19.74 -55.27 12.63
CA SER A 18 -18.38 -54.76 12.58
C SER A 18 -17.86 -54.55 11.15
N ARG A 19 -18.16 -55.47 10.23
CA ARG A 19 -17.81 -55.33 8.80
C ARG A 19 -18.53 -54.16 8.13
N ASN A 20 -19.82 -53.96 8.44
CA ASN A 20 -20.59 -52.85 7.88
C ASN A 20 -20.14 -51.49 8.40
N GLN A 21 -19.77 -51.41 9.67
CA GLN A 21 -19.16 -50.18 10.27
C GLN A 21 -17.84 -49.86 9.61
N LYS A 22 -16.94 -50.83 9.42
CA LYS A 22 -15.66 -50.62 8.72
C LYS A 22 -15.84 -50.20 7.26
N LYS A 23 -16.85 -50.68 6.55
CA LYS A 23 -17.16 -50.23 5.20
C LYS A 23 -17.71 -48.79 5.15
N LYS A 24 -18.58 -48.41 6.10
CA LYS A 24 -19.09 -47.05 6.24
C LYS A 24 -17.95 -46.08 6.60
N LEU A 25 -17.07 -46.46 7.52
CA LEU A 25 -15.92 -45.64 7.91
C LEU A 25 -14.95 -45.42 6.74
N LYS A 26 -14.69 -46.48 5.93
CA LYS A 26 -13.87 -46.33 4.71
C LYS A 26 -14.54 -45.41 3.68
N GLY A 27 -15.84 -45.51 3.50
CA GLY A 27 -16.59 -44.62 2.58
C GLY A 27 -16.53 -43.16 3.02
N VAL A 28 -16.71 -42.90 4.32
CA VAL A 28 -16.57 -41.52 4.88
C VAL A 28 -15.16 -41.01 4.71
N LEU A 29 -14.15 -41.83 5.01
CA LEU A 29 -12.75 -41.44 4.85
C LEU A 29 -12.43 -41.11 3.39
N THR A 30 -12.88 -41.93 2.43
CA THR A 30 -12.70 -41.67 1.00
C THR A 30 -13.40 -40.37 0.57
N ALA A 31 -14.62 -40.12 1.04
CA ALA A 31 -15.34 -38.87 0.77
C ALA A 31 -14.57 -37.64 1.33
N CYS A 32 -14.05 -37.73 2.55
CA CYS A 32 -13.24 -36.67 3.12
C CYS A 32 -11.96 -36.38 2.31
N ILE A 33 -11.28 -37.43 1.84
CA ILE A 33 -10.09 -37.28 1.00
C ILE A 33 -10.43 -36.60 -0.32
N VAL A 34 -11.52 -37.01 -0.97
CA VAL A 34 -11.99 -36.39 -2.24
C VAL A 34 -12.33 -34.90 -2.04
N ILE A 35 -13.03 -34.55 -0.96
CA ILE A 35 -13.34 -33.17 -0.64
C ILE A 35 -12.06 -32.37 -0.42
N LEU A 36 -11.09 -32.91 0.33
CA LEU A 36 -9.82 -32.26 0.59
C LEU A 36 -9.05 -32.02 -0.71
N VAL A 37 -9.00 -32.98 -1.60
CA VAL A 37 -8.35 -32.85 -2.93
C VAL A 37 -9.03 -31.77 -3.76
N LEU A 38 -10.37 -31.72 -3.79
CA LEU A 38 -11.11 -30.68 -4.50
C LEU A 38 -10.86 -29.29 -3.92
N LEU A 39 -10.75 -29.17 -2.59
CA LEU A 39 -10.38 -27.89 -1.95
C LEU A 39 -8.97 -27.45 -2.34
N VAL A 40 -8.01 -28.35 -2.36
CA VAL A 40 -6.63 -28.04 -2.78
C VAL A 40 -6.59 -27.59 -4.24
N ILE A 41 -7.30 -28.30 -5.13
CA ILE A 41 -7.39 -27.90 -6.55
C ILE A 41 -8.06 -26.53 -6.68
N GLY A 42 -9.11 -26.26 -5.92
CA GLY A 42 -9.79 -24.96 -5.90
C GLY A 42 -8.87 -23.82 -5.44
N LEU A 43 -8.07 -24.05 -4.40
CA LEU A 43 -7.09 -23.06 -3.93
C LEU A 43 -6.01 -22.79 -4.97
N ILE A 44 -5.48 -23.82 -5.62
CA ILE A 44 -4.47 -23.64 -6.69
C ILE A 44 -5.07 -22.87 -7.87
N ALA A 45 -6.28 -23.22 -8.30
CA ALA A 45 -6.95 -22.49 -9.38
C ALA A 45 -7.21 -21.02 -9.02
N TYR A 46 -7.62 -20.75 -7.78
CA TYR A 46 -7.79 -19.39 -7.27
C TYR A 46 -6.48 -18.59 -7.32
N GLU A 47 -5.38 -19.15 -6.83
CA GLU A 47 -4.06 -18.50 -6.86
C GLU A 47 -3.59 -18.24 -8.30
N ILE A 48 -3.83 -19.14 -9.24
CA ILE A 48 -3.52 -18.92 -10.66
C ILE A 48 -4.30 -17.72 -11.20
N VAL A 49 -5.61 -17.63 -10.95
CA VAL A 49 -6.45 -16.53 -11.43
C VAL A 49 -6.01 -15.19 -10.80
N VAL A 50 -5.70 -15.19 -9.51
CA VAL A 50 -5.21 -13.98 -8.83
C VAL A 50 -3.89 -13.53 -9.42
N ASN A 51 -2.93 -14.43 -9.60
CA ASN A 51 -1.61 -14.06 -10.14
C ASN A 51 -1.62 -13.65 -11.63
N THR A 52 -2.64 -14.06 -12.40
CA THR A 52 -2.75 -13.66 -13.83
C THR A 52 -3.44 -12.31 -14.04
N LYS A 53 -4.19 -11.80 -13.07
CA LYS A 53 -4.97 -10.56 -13.19
C LYS A 53 -4.50 -9.45 -12.24
N THR A 54 -3.63 -9.75 -11.31
CA THR A 54 -3.17 -8.82 -10.29
C THR A 54 -1.65 -8.85 -10.15
N MET A 55 -1.12 -7.90 -9.40
CA MET A 55 0.31 -7.82 -9.06
C MET A 55 0.84 -9.08 -8.33
N GLY A 56 -0.06 -9.97 -7.90
CA GLY A 56 0.32 -11.15 -7.11
C GLY A 56 0.32 -10.91 -5.60
N GLY A 57 0.71 -11.92 -4.82
CA GLY A 57 0.76 -11.85 -3.36
C GLY A 57 2.09 -11.34 -2.82
N ASN A 58 2.07 -10.65 -1.67
CA ASN A 58 3.26 -10.18 -0.93
C ASN A 58 4.17 -9.21 -1.70
N ILE A 59 3.61 -8.34 -2.54
CA ILE A 59 4.36 -7.37 -3.35
C ILE A 59 4.19 -5.98 -2.77
N THR A 60 5.29 -5.26 -2.65
CA THR A 60 5.34 -3.83 -2.36
C THR A 60 6.05 -3.12 -3.51
N VAL A 61 5.57 -1.93 -3.87
CA VAL A 61 6.21 -1.08 -4.87
C VAL A 61 6.49 0.26 -4.22
N ASN A 62 7.74 0.70 -4.26
CA ASN A 62 8.21 1.91 -3.58
C ASN A 62 7.77 1.97 -2.10
N GLY A 63 7.69 0.81 -1.43
CA GLY A 63 7.26 0.68 -0.04
C GLY A 63 5.75 0.66 0.19
N ALA A 64 4.93 0.90 -0.82
CA ALA A 64 3.48 0.76 -0.74
C ALA A 64 3.04 -0.68 -1.05
N ASN A 65 2.10 -1.21 -0.27
CA ASN A 65 1.59 -2.57 -0.48
C ASN A 65 0.58 -2.57 -1.64
N VAL A 66 0.94 -3.24 -2.72
CA VAL A 66 0.10 -3.41 -3.92
C VAL A 66 -0.32 -4.85 -4.14
N SER A 67 -0.16 -5.70 -3.12
CA SER A 67 -0.50 -7.12 -3.17
C SER A 67 -1.95 -7.34 -3.62
N ARG A 68 -2.14 -8.22 -4.60
CA ARG A 68 -3.46 -8.60 -5.16
C ARG A 68 -4.28 -7.46 -5.77
N LEU A 69 -3.67 -6.30 -5.97
CA LEU A 69 -4.28 -5.21 -6.73
C LEU A 69 -4.07 -5.45 -8.23
N THR A 70 -4.99 -4.96 -9.05
CA THR A 70 -4.72 -4.83 -10.49
C THR A 70 -3.73 -3.69 -10.72
N PRO A 71 -3.02 -3.64 -11.86
CA PRO A 71 -2.10 -2.53 -12.15
C PRO A 71 -2.74 -1.15 -12.02
N GLU A 72 -4.01 -1.00 -12.45
CA GLU A 72 -4.75 0.26 -12.34
C GLU A 72 -4.96 0.66 -10.87
N LYS A 73 -5.42 -0.27 -10.02
CA LYS A 73 -5.61 -0.01 -8.59
C LYS A 73 -4.29 0.21 -7.86
N ALA A 74 -3.24 -0.47 -8.28
CA ALA A 74 -1.90 -0.25 -7.75
C ALA A 74 -1.41 1.17 -8.10
N SER A 75 -1.62 1.61 -9.33
CA SER A 75 -1.33 2.98 -9.79
C SER A 75 -2.09 4.02 -8.98
N GLU A 76 -3.40 3.87 -8.78
CA GLU A 76 -4.22 4.74 -7.93
C GLU A 76 -3.70 4.78 -6.48
N THR A 77 -3.32 3.63 -5.92
CA THR A 77 -2.79 3.53 -4.56
C THR A 77 -1.47 4.28 -4.42
N LEU A 78 -0.55 4.11 -5.38
CA LEU A 78 0.74 4.80 -5.40
C LEU A 78 0.58 6.30 -5.57
N SER A 79 -0.32 6.73 -6.46
CA SER A 79 -0.61 8.16 -6.68
C SER A 79 -1.21 8.81 -5.44
N SER A 80 -2.19 8.17 -4.83
CA SER A 80 -2.78 8.68 -3.58
C SER A 80 -1.76 8.74 -2.44
N ALA A 81 -0.90 7.73 -2.33
CA ALA A 81 0.18 7.72 -1.34
C ALA A 81 1.23 8.82 -1.61
N PHE A 82 1.51 9.13 -2.87
CA PHE A 82 2.40 10.22 -3.26
C PHE A 82 1.76 11.59 -2.97
N GLU A 83 0.55 11.82 -3.44
CA GLU A 83 -0.17 13.10 -3.28
C GLU A 83 -0.47 13.45 -1.82
N SER A 84 -0.66 12.43 -0.97
CA SER A 84 -0.90 12.62 0.47
C SER A 84 0.35 12.93 1.28
N LYS A 85 1.55 12.82 0.71
CA LYS A 85 2.78 13.19 1.41
C LYS A 85 2.78 14.65 1.77
N GLN A 86 3.08 14.93 3.05
CA GLN A 86 3.12 16.27 3.59
C GLN A 86 4.52 16.88 3.46
N LEU A 87 4.56 18.12 3.04
CA LEU A 87 5.71 19.00 3.13
C LEU A 87 5.45 20.01 4.23
N THR A 88 6.40 20.14 5.14
CA THR A 88 6.33 21.11 6.24
C THR A 88 7.42 22.13 6.06
N TYR A 89 7.01 23.38 5.94
CA TYR A 89 7.94 24.51 5.97
C TYR A 89 8.18 24.93 7.42
N VAL A 90 9.45 24.99 7.78
CA VAL A 90 9.88 25.35 9.15
C VAL A 90 10.75 26.59 9.08
N GLU A 91 10.40 27.64 9.85
CA GLU A 91 11.17 28.86 9.98
C GLU A 91 11.57 29.06 11.45
N ASN A 92 12.85 29.23 11.72
CA ASN A 92 13.39 29.41 13.08
C ASN A 92 12.96 28.32 14.07
N GLY A 93 12.81 27.06 13.59
CA GLY A 93 12.38 25.92 14.39
C GLY A 93 10.86 25.81 14.61
N ASN A 94 10.07 26.75 14.08
CA ASN A 94 8.62 26.70 14.16
C ASN A 94 8.02 26.25 12.80
N THR A 95 7.02 25.38 12.87
CA THR A 95 6.25 25.03 11.68
C THR A 95 5.40 26.23 11.26
N VAL A 96 5.65 26.74 10.06
CA VAL A 96 4.94 27.90 9.49
C VAL A 96 3.78 27.42 8.60
N TYR A 97 4.04 26.40 7.79
CA TYR A 97 3.06 25.91 6.82
C TYR A 97 3.23 24.42 6.57
N THR A 98 2.13 23.71 6.44
CA THR A 98 2.11 22.29 6.08
C THR A 98 1.13 22.08 4.95
N VAL A 99 1.57 21.43 3.88
CA VAL A 99 0.78 21.20 2.67
C VAL A 99 1.07 19.82 2.11
N THR A 100 0.10 19.21 1.44
CA THR A 100 0.32 17.93 0.72
C THR A 100 0.86 18.18 -0.68
N LEU A 101 1.58 17.20 -1.26
CA LEU A 101 2.06 17.27 -2.64
C LEU A 101 0.92 17.49 -3.63
N GLY A 102 -0.22 16.81 -3.43
CA GLY A 102 -1.40 16.99 -4.28
C GLY A 102 -1.97 18.41 -4.23
N ASN A 103 -1.99 19.03 -3.06
CA ASN A 103 -2.43 20.43 -2.92
C ASN A 103 -1.43 21.42 -3.54
N LEU A 104 -0.15 21.05 -3.59
CA LEU A 104 0.85 21.81 -4.36
C LEU A 104 0.80 21.56 -5.87
N GLY A 105 -0.19 20.81 -6.35
CA GLY A 105 -0.34 20.51 -7.77
C GLY A 105 0.62 19.45 -8.31
N TYR A 106 1.30 18.70 -7.44
CA TYR A 106 2.12 17.58 -7.87
C TYR A 106 1.28 16.33 -8.02
N SER A 107 1.46 15.62 -9.15
CA SER A 107 0.84 14.33 -9.45
C SER A 107 1.84 13.42 -10.16
N LEU A 108 1.54 12.11 -10.21
CA LEU A 108 2.33 11.17 -10.99
C LEU A 108 1.77 11.04 -12.41
N ASP A 109 2.65 10.79 -13.38
CA ASP A 109 2.24 10.40 -14.71
C ASP A 109 1.60 9.01 -14.66
N GLN A 110 0.27 8.97 -14.77
CA GLN A 110 -0.52 7.75 -14.63
C GLN A 110 -0.25 6.74 -15.75
N ALA A 111 0.00 7.22 -16.98
CA ALA A 111 0.22 6.34 -18.11
C ALA A 111 1.57 5.63 -18.01
N ASP A 112 2.62 6.36 -17.65
CA ASP A 112 3.94 5.80 -17.42
C ASP A 112 3.96 4.84 -16.22
N LEU A 113 3.36 5.24 -15.10
CA LEU A 113 3.25 4.42 -13.90
C LEU A 113 2.52 3.11 -14.18
N LEU A 114 1.39 3.16 -14.89
CA LEU A 114 0.62 1.97 -15.27
C LEU A 114 1.46 1.02 -16.12
N SER A 115 2.17 1.55 -17.14
CA SER A 115 3.04 0.75 -18.01
C SER A 115 4.13 0.01 -17.22
N GLN A 116 4.77 0.68 -16.26
CA GLN A 116 5.78 0.05 -15.41
C GLN A 116 5.18 -1.04 -14.50
N LEU A 117 3.98 -0.82 -13.96
CA LEU A 117 3.29 -1.80 -13.12
C LEU A 117 2.84 -3.02 -13.92
N GLU A 118 2.38 -2.84 -15.16
CA GLU A 118 2.05 -3.93 -16.07
C GLU A 118 3.29 -4.78 -16.38
N GLN A 119 4.44 -4.15 -16.64
CA GLN A 119 5.70 -4.86 -16.84
C GLN A 119 6.10 -5.69 -15.60
N ILE A 120 6.02 -5.11 -14.41
CA ILE A 120 6.28 -5.84 -13.15
C ILE A 120 5.32 -7.03 -13.01
N MET A 121 4.03 -6.82 -13.32
CA MET A 121 3.04 -7.90 -13.27
C MET A 121 3.40 -9.04 -14.24
N GLU A 122 3.80 -8.73 -15.46
CA GLU A 122 4.25 -9.73 -16.45
C GLU A 122 5.49 -10.49 -15.99
N GLU A 123 6.48 -9.82 -15.45
CA GLU A 123 7.68 -10.45 -14.89
C GLU A 123 7.34 -11.41 -13.74
N HIS A 124 6.42 -11.00 -12.88
CA HIS A 124 5.93 -11.84 -11.79
C HIS A 124 5.11 -13.04 -12.28
N GLN A 125 4.37 -12.91 -13.37
CA GLN A 125 3.66 -14.03 -14.00
C GLN A 125 4.62 -15.06 -14.60
N GLN A 126 5.67 -14.60 -15.29
CA GLN A 126 6.68 -15.49 -15.88
C GLN A 126 7.47 -16.27 -14.80
N ASN A 127 7.69 -15.66 -13.65
CA ASN A 127 8.41 -16.23 -12.51
C ASN A 127 7.46 -16.72 -11.41
N TRP A 128 6.30 -17.25 -11.77
CA TRP A 128 5.29 -17.66 -10.81
C TRP A 128 5.78 -18.68 -9.80
N LYS A 129 5.52 -18.41 -8.52
CA LYS A 129 5.81 -19.30 -7.40
C LYS A 129 4.57 -19.44 -6.54
N LEU A 130 4.20 -20.67 -6.18
CA LEU A 130 3.02 -20.97 -5.35
C LEU A 130 3.07 -20.27 -3.98
N PHE A 131 4.28 -20.17 -3.42
CA PHE A 131 4.55 -19.45 -2.16
C PHE A 131 5.65 -18.42 -2.43
N ARG A 132 5.22 -17.19 -2.68
CA ARG A 132 6.15 -16.08 -2.89
C ARG A 132 6.49 -15.43 -1.56
N GLY A 133 7.78 -15.20 -1.29
CA GLY A 133 8.24 -14.33 -0.22
C GLY A 133 7.81 -12.87 -0.47
N ARG A 134 8.10 -11.99 0.47
CA ARG A 134 7.90 -10.54 0.27
C ARG A 134 8.89 -10.04 -0.79
N GLU A 135 8.38 -9.44 -1.85
CA GLU A 135 9.17 -8.80 -2.89
C GLU A 135 8.91 -7.29 -2.82
N ASN A 136 9.97 -6.51 -3.04
CA ASN A 136 9.88 -5.05 -3.06
C ASN A 136 10.44 -4.57 -4.40
N ASP A 137 9.53 -4.19 -5.28
CA ASP A 137 9.87 -3.63 -6.59
C ASP A 137 9.99 -2.12 -6.51
N VAL A 138 10.72 -1.55 -7.43
CA VAL A 138 10.93 -0.11 -7.52
C VAL A 138 10.55 0.36 -8.90
N VAL A 139 9.65 1.33 -8.96
CA VAL A 139 9.28 2.04 -10.18
C VAL A 139 9.83 3.46 -10.15
N THR A 140 10.14 3.99 -11.33
CA THR A 140 10.51 5.39 -11.49
C THR A 140 9.25 6.24 -11.44
N LEU A 141 9.23 7.23 -10.54
CA LEU A 141 8.10 8.15 -10.40
C LEU A 141 8.32 9.37 -11.28
N ASN A 142 7.63 9.44 -12.42
CA ASN A 142 7.60 10.62 -13.25
C ASN A 142 6.57 11.61 -12.71
N VAL A 143 7.07 12.71 -12.15
CA VAL A 143 6.26 13.71 -11.46
C VAL A 143 5.88 14.81 -12.44
N GLN A 144 4.61 15.13 -12.49
CA GLN A 144 4.04 16.28 -13.18
C GLN A 144 3.64 17.35 -12.16
N ARG A 145 3.62 18.62 -12.59
CA ARG A 145 3.21 19.73 -11.75
C ARG A 145 2.20 20.61 -12.49
N ASP A 146 1.12 20.91 -11.82
CA ASP A 146 0.16 21.95 -12.22
C ASP A 146 0.66 23.30 -11.68
N ASP A 147 1.18 24.15 -12.58
CA ASP A 147 1.76 25.43 -12.19
C ASP A 147 0.74 26.40 -11.60
N GLN A 148 -0.55 26.31 -12.00
CA GLN A 148 -1.58 27.14 -11.43
C GLN A 148 -1.86 26.77 -9.98
N LYS A 149 -2.10 25.48 -9.70
CA LYS A 149 -2.30 25.00 -8.33
C LYS A 149 -1.09 25.27 -7.44
N PHE A 150 0.12 25.13 -8.00
CA PHE A 150 1.35 25.43 -7.29
C PHE A 150 1.42 26.90 -6.87
N SER A 151 1.13 27.81 -7.81
CA SER A 151 1.08 29.25 -7.53
C SER A 151 0.03 29.64 -6.49
N ASP A 152 -1.18 29.03 -6.61
CA ASP A 152 -2.28 29.28 -5.70
C ASP A 152 -1.92 28.81 -4.27
N ALA A 153 -1.33 27.62 -4.13
CA ALA A 153 -0.89 27.09 -2.85
C ALA A 153 0.23 27.91 -2.20
N LEU A 154 1.16 28.44 -3.00
CA LEU A 154 2.19 29.37 -2.50
C LEU A 154 1.58 30.69 -2.03
N THR A 155 0.55 31.18 -2.71
CA THR A 155 -0.16 32.40 -2.33
C THR A 155 -0.93 32.18 -1.02
N GLU A 156 -1.64 31.08 -0.88
CA GLU A 156 -2.37 30.69 0.33
C GLU A 156 -1.39 30.52 1.52
N GLY A 157 -0.24 29.87 1.29
CA GLY A 157 0.81 29.72 2.29
C GLY A 157 1.59 31.01 2.59
N ASN A 158 1.24 32.12 1.94
CA ASN A 158 1.91 33.41 2.07
C ASN A 158 3.40 33.42 1.63
N PHE A 159 3.79 32.48 0.76
CA PHE A 159 5.15 32.41 0.22
C PHE A 159 5.39 33.36 -0.95
N SER A 160 4.34 33.79 -1.65
CA SER A 160 4.44 34.64 -2.86
C SER A 160 4.51 36.16 -2.54
N GLY A 161 4.45 36.52 -1.27
CA GLY A 161 4.59 37.93 -0.86
C GLY A 161 3.36 38.80 -1.08
N SER A 162 2.21 38.20 -1.37
CA SER A 162 0.91 38.92 -1.47
C SER A 162 0.24 39.18 -0.12
N GLY A 163 0.78 38.63 0.99
CA GLY A 163 0.31 38.91 2.33
C GLY A 163 1.09 40.08 2.99
N GLU A 164 0.88 40.29 4.29
CA GLU A 164 1.61 41.27 5.10
C GLU A 164 3.10 40.93 5.26
N ARG A 165 3.83 40.84 4.15
CA ARG A 165 5.27 40.73 4.21
C ARG A 165 5.85 42.09 4.67
N VAL A 166 6.51 42.06 5.80
CA VAL A 166 7.32 43.17 6.22
C VAL A 166 8.57 43.16 5.34
N ALA A 167 8.73 44.18 4.50
CA ALA A 167 9.91 44.30 3.67
C ALA A 167 11.18 44.26 4.52
N SER A 168 12.24 43.63 4.00
CA SER A 168 13.55 43.61 4.67
C SER A 168 14.01 45.03 4.94
N GLN A 169 14.43 45.30 6.17
CA GLN A 169 15.00 46.58 6.54
C GLN A 169 16.50 46.39 6.63
N SER A 170 17.22 47.17 5.83
CA SER A 170 18.68 47.25 5.94
C SER A 170 19.05 47.80 7.31
N ALA A 171 20.15 47.28 7.89
CA ALA A 171 20.75 47.91 9.04
C ALA A 171 21.14 49.33 8.69
N SER A 172 20.80 50.28 9.54
CA SER A 172 21.18 51.68 9.37
C SER A 172 21.77 52.21 10.66
N ILE A 173 22.70 53.16 10.53
CA ILE A 173 23.25 53.89 11.64
C ILE A 173 22.96 55.36 11.40
N GLN A 174 22.27 55.98 12.33
CA GLN A 174 21.96 57.41 12.30
C GLN A 174 22.56 58.10 13.52
N TYR A 175 23.10 59.31 13.33
CA TYR A 175 23.58 60.13 14.42
C TYR A 175 22.41 60.89 15.05
N ASP A 176 22.20 60.72 16.34
CA ASP A 176 21.25 61.49 17.12
C ASP A 176 21.94 62.66 17.77
N SER A 177 21.71 63.85 17.22
CA SER A 177 22.31 65.06 17.68
C SER A 177 21.78 65.56 19.05
N GLN A 178 20.68 65.02 19.53
CA GLN A 178 20.12 65.38 20.85
C GLN A 178 20.77 64.55 21.96
N GLN A 179 21.21 63.37 21.67
CA GLN A 179 21.85 62.43 22.61
C GLN A 179 23.33 62.31 22.40
N ASP A 180 23.90 63.04 21.40
CA ASP A 180 25.31 63.00 21.00
C ASP A 180 25.85 61.58 20.84
N THR A 181 24.99 60.69 20.19
CA THR A 181 25.37 59.31 20.04
C THR A 181 24.85 58.76 18.69
N TYR A 182 25.39 57.63 18.26
CA TYR A 182 24.91 56.91 17.07
C TYR A 182 23.85 55.87 17.47
N VAL A 183 22.70 55.92 16.85
CA VAL A 183 21.61 54.96 17.02
C VAL A 183 21.60 54.03 15.81
N GLY A 184 21.71 52.76 16.03
CA GLY A 184 21.71 51.73 15.00
C GLY A 184 20.40 50.94 14.98
N SER A 185 19.84 50.69 13.79
CA SER A 185 18.82 49.66 13.60
C SER A 185 19.47 48.40 13.07
N ALA A 186 19.10 47.24 13.67
CA ALA A 186 19.55 45.97 13.18
C ALA A 186 18.84 45.61 11.86
N TRP A 187 19.53 44.86 11.01
CA TRP A 187 18.91 44.26 9.82
C TRP A 187 17.74 43.37 10.23
N LYS A 188 16.63 43.50 9.55
CA LYS A 188 15.45 42.64 9.70
C LYS A 188 15.20 41.99 8.37
N PRO A 189 15.19 40.63 8.31
CA PRO A 189 14.80 39.93 7.10
C PRO A 189 13.31 40.20 6.79
N ASP A 190 12.93 40.09 5.51
CA ASP A 190 11.54 40.04 5.12
C ASP A 190 10.89 38.76 5.63
N ARG A 191 9.61 38.82 5.92
CA ARG A 191 8.79 37.70 6.32
C ARG A 191 7.69 37.48 5.29
#